data_8e9ab726c987a724804b4984c30312f9
#
_entry.id   8e9ab726c987a724804b4984c30312f9
#
_cell.length_a   1.000
_cell.length_b   1.000
_cell.length_c   1.000
_cell.angle_alpha   90.00
_cell.angle_beta   90.00
_cell.angle_gamma   90.00
#
_symmetry.space_group_name_H-M   'P 1'
#
loop_
_entity.id
_entity.type
_entity.pdbx_description
1 polymer ?
#
loop_
_entity_poly.entity_id
_entity_poly.type
_entity_poly.pdbx_seq_one_letter_code
_entity_poly.pdbx_strand_id
1 'polypeptide(L)'
;MLRSETRLGESERIAALMSRVLESDALHLRMRIAPLPSALAVADRKHIVIIDERTRSEIDAGVPARERFRQFSAMLQHLAEFRSDAQIWILRSNDPGRGAWLSKRVRLPHNVQRLSGASSLREILRHVTEMYTVAASEGMAALLTGIPVYVFGAPYYAGWGLTTDAQPLTDRHARPTVAALFEAVFCRSARYLDLETYTVGTIDALLDAVEVQHAVAHRFADLQRVAGIQFQWWKRPFATPYLNAGGGRLRWSTHPVKVRTDEHAALWGARDATALPSTAQRLRIEDGFIHSSGLGSDMSAPRSQVIDRRGLYFDASAPSDLSTLLNTIDFPPAELARAAALRSRIVAAGITKYNLGRKAPTWLAPVNQKVVLVVGQVADDASIRLGTRGIDNLDALLRRVRERLPDAFIVYKPHPDVLSGNRNGLINAAQLANIVDSESDMISLIEAVDEVHTLSSLAGFDALLRGKNVSTYGLPFYAGWGLTDDDLAPLPWRERTLSLDMLVAGTLLRYPLYWDWQLQLFTTPEAVVGQLSEAAARPLKTVAQDRLRPYVKALRWTRNVVRHLVWRYRQNSADRDQA
;
A
#
# COMPACT_ATOMS: atom_id res chain seq x y z
N MET A 1 19.67 21.26 25.01
CA MET A 1 19.09 19.92 25.32
C MET A 1 20.14 18.99 25.91
N LEU A 2 21.15 18.53 25.19
CA LEU A 2 22.20 17.63 25.73
C LEU A 2 23.06 18.21 26.85
N ARG A 3 23.04 19.50 27.12
CA ARG A 3 23.78 20.17 28.19
C ARG A 3 23.02 20.24 29.52
N SER A 4 21.71 20.12 29.54
CA SER A 4 20.85 20.44 30.67
C SER A 4 20.09 19.29 31.28
N GLU A 5 20.04 18.13 30.64
CA GLU A 5 19.26 16.98 31.10
C GLU A 5 20.13 15.74 31.30
N THR A 6 20.29 15.34 32.54
CA THR A 6 21.17 14.25 33.00
C THR A 6 20.55 12.85 32.85
N ARG A 7 19.29 12.73 32.38
CA ARG A 7 18.55 11.45 32.31
C ARG A 7 17.98 11.11 30.95
N LEU A 8 18.52 11.67 29.87
CA LEU A 8 18.14 11.29 28.51
C LEU A 8 18.62 9.87 28.20
N GLY A 9 17.79 9.10 27.50
CA GLY A 9 18.14 7.76 27.00
C GLY A 9 17.91 6.61 27.99
N GLU A 10 17.45 6.87 29.21
CA GLU A 10 17.26 5.82 30.25
C GLU A 10 15.93 5.08 30.14
N SER A 11 14.99 5.54 29.34
CA SER A 11 13.65 4.95 29.22
C SER A 11 13.66 3.67 28.37
N GLU A 12 12.98 2.62 28.82
CA GLU A 12 12.73 1.38 28.06
C GLU A 12 12.09 1.69 26.68
N ARG A 13 11.25 2.72 26.60
CA ARG A 13 10.67 3.19 25.34
C ARG A 13 11.74 3.62 24.36
N ILE A 14 12.78 4.32 24.80
CA ILE A 14 13.89 4.75 23.92
C ILE A 14 14.66 3.53 23.41
N ALA A 15 14.93 2.55 24.24
CA ALA A 15 15.57 1.31 23.81
C ALA A 15 14.71 0.56 22.77
N ALA A 16 13.41 0.47 22.99
CA ALA A 16 12.48 -0.13 22.03
C ALA A 16 12.45 0.63 20.69
N LEU A 17 12.43 1.97 20.69
CA LEU A 17 12.47 2.79 19.48
C LEU A 17 13.80 2.64 18.72
N MET A 18 14.92 2.58 19.42
CA MET A 18 16.24 2.32 18.81
C MET A 18 16.26 0.94 18.11
N SER A 19 15.70 -0.10 18.75
CA SER A 19 15.54 -1.42 18.15
C SER A 19 14.66 -1.38 16.89
N ARG A 20 13.50 -0.74 16.97
CA ARG A 20 12.59 -0.59 15.80
C ARG A 20 13.26 0.15 14.63
N VAL A 21 14.01 1.21 14.89
CA VAL A 21 14.75 1.97 13.84
C VAL A 21 15.77 1.07 13.15
N LEU A 22 16.48 0.22 13.90
CA LEU A 22 17.44 -0.75 13.34
C LEU A 22 16.75 -1.88 12.61
N GLU A 23 15.71 -2.46 13.20
CA GLU A 23 14.98 -3.60 12.62
C GLU A 23 14.27 -3.25 11.32
N SER A 24 13.75 -2.04 11.25
CA SER A 24 13.09 -1.53 10.05
C SER A 24 14.06 -0.92 9.02
N ASP A 25 15.37 -0.90 9.29
CA ASP A 25 16.37 -0.26 8.41
C ASP A 25 16.00 1.19 8.04
N ALA A 26 15.32 1.91 8.98
CA ALA A 26 14.67 3.20 8.71
C ALA A 26 15.67 4.29 8.26
N LEU A 27 16.94 4.20 8.69
CA LEU A 27 18.01 5.12 8.30
C LEU A 27 18.63 4.79 6.91
N HIS A 28 18.22 3.68 6.31
CA HIS A 28 18.65 3.28 4.96
C HIS A 28 17.52 2.55 4.22
N LEU A 29 16.31 3.09 4.28
CA LEU A 29 15.11 2.45 3.76
C LEU A 29 15.23 2.08 2.28
N ARG A 30 15.01 0.80 1.95
CA ARG A 30 14.98 0.27 0.58
C ARG A 30 13.74 -0.59 0.38
N MET A 31 13.02 -0.33 -0.70
CA MET A 31 11.87 -1.16 -1.10
C MET A 31 12.27 -2.54 -1.62
N ARG A 32 13.47 -2.66 -2.12
CA ARG A 32 14.03 -3.93 -2.61
C ARG A 32 15.29 -4.24 -1.83
N ILE A 33 15.36 -5.44 -1.26
CA ILE A 33 16.55 -5.93 -0.57
C ILE A 33 17.29 -6.89 -1.50
N ALA A 34 18.52 -6.52 -1.87
CA ALA A 34 19.41 -7.38 -2.62
C ALA A 34 20.21 -8.27 -1.66
N PRO A 35 20.50 -9.52 -2.01
CA PRO A 35 21.36 -10.37 -1.20
C PRO A 35 22.76 -9.76 -1.07
N LEU A 36 23.39 -9.98 0.07
CA LEU A 36 24.77 -9.57 0.30
C LEU A 36 25.74 -10.44 -0.52
N PRO A 37 26.86 -9.89 -0.97
CA PRO A 37 27.95 -10.68 -1.55
C PRO A 37 28.44 -11.74 -0.56
N SER A 38 28.64 -12.98 -1.02
CA SER A 38 29.15 -14.06 -0.15
C SER A 38 30.51 -13.71 0.47
N ALA A 39 31.34 -12.94 -0.23
CA ALA A 39 32.63 -12.46 0.26
C ALA A 39 32.52 -11.56 1.53
N LEU A 40 31.39 -10.92 1.77
CA LEU A 40 31.16 -10.12 2.99
C LEU A 40 30.92 -11.01 4.23
N ALA A 41 30.43 -12.24 4.04
CA ALA A 41 30.18 -13.19 5.12
C ALA A 41 31.44 -14.00 5.53
N VAL A 42 32.56 -13.82 4.86
CA VAL A 42 33.80 -14.55 5.13
C VAL A 42 34.52 -13.88 6.31
N ALA A 43 34.71 -14.61 7.39
CA ALA A 43 35.25 -14.08 8.66
C ALA A 43 36.79 -13.99 8.74
N ASP A 44 37.51 -14.30 7.66
CA ASP A 44 38.98 -14.35 7.65
C ASP A 44 39.67 -12.97 7.50
N ARG A 45 38.90 -11.91 7.23
CA ARG A 45 39.37 -10.54 7.05
C ARG A 45 38.50 -9.52 7.77
N LYS A 46 39.13 -8.38 8.10
CA LYS A 46 38.36 -7.23 8.58
C LYS A 46 37.57 -6.61 7.41
N HIS A 47 36.29 -6.44 7.58
CA HIS A 47 35.42 -5.76 6.65
C HIS A 47 35.09 -4.35 7.15
N ILE A 48 35.26 -3.35 6.29
CA ILE A 48 34.97 -1.95 6.56
C ILE A 48 33.94 -1.47 5.54
N VAL A 49 32.94 -0.70 5.98
CA VAL A 49 32.01 -0.05 5.06
C VAL A 49 32.30 1.46 4.99
N ILE A 50 32.37 1.99 3.78
CA ILE A 50 32.41 3.43 3.52
C ILE A 50 31.10 3.85 2.85
N ILE A 51 30.58 5.00 3.27
CA ILE A 51 29.34 5.52 2.69
C ILE A 51 29.68 6.52 1.58
N ASP A 52 29.19 6.22 0.37
CA ASP A 52 29.32 7.11 -0.78
C ASP A 52 28.15 8.08 -0.84
N GLU A 53 28.44 9.36 -0.75
CA GLU A 53 27.45 10.41 -0.61
C GLU A 53 27.38 11.28 -1.88
N ARG A 54 26.28 12.04 -2.03
CA ARG A 54 26.14 13.01 -3.12
C ARG A 54 27.00 14.24 -2.87
N THR A 55 27.52 14.88 -3.93
CA THR A 55 28.30 16.12 -3.83
C THR A 55 27.51 17.27 -3.23
N ARG A 56 26.18 17.26 -3.31
CA ARG A 56 25.27 18.18 -2.65
C ARG A 56 24.30 17.35 -1.81
N SER A 57 24.51 17.34 -0.51
CA SER A 57 23.64 16.65 0.44
C SER A 57 22.61 17.63 1.00
N GLU A 58 21.39 17.18 1.22
CA GLU A 58 20.37 17.98 1.93
C GLU A 58 20.54 17.89 3.45
N ILE A 59 21.16 16.82 3.95
CA ILE A 59 21.50 16.65 5.37
C ILE A 59 22.63 17.60 5.79
N ASP A 60 23.54 17.94 4.87
CA ASP A 60 24.70 18.80 5.09
C ASP A 60 24.69 19.96 4.09
N ALA A 61 23.53 20.64 4.01
CA ALA A 61 23.21 21.61 2.95
C ALA A 61 24.13 22.85 2.92
N GLY A 62 24.79 23.16 4.04
CA GLY A 62 25.71 24.32 4.14
C GLY A 62 27.12 24.07 3.62
N VAL A 63 27.50 22.81 3.36
CA VAL A 63 28.85 22.44 2.98
C VAL A 63 29.03 22.42 1.46
N PRO A 64 29.98 23.22 0.90
CA PRO A 64 30.25 23.26 -0.52
C PRO A 64 30.72 21.90 -1.07
N ALA A 65 30.34 21.56 -2.31
CA ALA A 65 30.71 20.31 -2.96
C ALA A 65 32.23 20.05 -2.99
N ARG A 66 33.04 21.14 -3.11
CA ARG A 66 34.52 21.04 -3.07
C ARG A 66 35.02 20.56 -1.72
N GLU A 67 34.39 21.02 -0.64
CA GLU A 67 34.75 20.65 0.72
C GLU A 67 34.40 19.18 0.99
N ARG A 68 33.18 18.75 0.66
CA ARG A 68 32.75 17.35 0.78
C ARG A 68 33.67 16.41 0.01
N PHE A 69 34.10 16.83 -1.16
CA PHE A 69 35.06 16.09 -1.96
C PHE A 69 36.43 15.98 -1.28
N ARG A 70 36.93 17.06 -0.65
CA ARG A 70 38.18 17.07 0.14
C ARG A 70 38.06 16.11 1.32
N GLN A 71 36.97 16.16 2.05
CA GLN A 71 36.70 15.28 3.19
C GLN A 71 36.64 13.81 2.77
N PHE A 72 35.96 13.48 1.67
CA PHE A 72 35.93 12.13 1.14
C PHE A 72 37.32 11.64 0.69
N SER A 73 38.11 12.51 0.08
CA SER A 73 39.49 12.19 -0.31
C SER A 73 40.39 11.94 0.90
N ALA A 74 40.26 12.73 1.95
CA ALA A 74 40.97 12.52 3.22
C ALA A 74 40.57 11.19 3.89
N MET A 75 39.29 10.83 3.83
CA MET A 75 38.80 9.53 4.30
C MET A 75 39.48 8.36 3.56
N LEU A 76 39.59 8.44 2.24
CA LEU A 76 40.27 7.41 1.45
C LEU A 76 41.77 7.34 1.73
N GLN A 77 42.42 8.47 1.96
CA GLN A 77 43.84 8.52 2.36
C GLN A 77 44.04 7.85 3.72
N HIS A 78 43.20 8.17 4.70
CA HIS A 78 43.23 7.54 6.02
C HIS A 78 43.07 6.01 5.93
N LEU A 79 42.13 5.53 5.10
CA LEU A 79 41.94 4.10 4.89
C LEU A 79 43.16 3.44 4.24
N ALA A 80 43.79 4.07 3.27
CA ALA A 80 44.97 3.54 2.61
C ALA A 80 46.17 3.46 3.57
N GLU A 81 46.29 4.41 4.50
CA GLU A 81 47.37 4.48 5.46
C GLU A 81 47.18 3.53 6.65
N PHE A 82 45.97 3.46 7.21
CA PHE A 82 45.72 2.78 8.49
C PHE A 82 44.91 1.49 8.38
N ARG A 83 44.37 1.13 7.20
CA ARG A 83 43.47 -0.02 6.97
C ARG A 83 43.80 -0.77 5.66
N SER A 84 45.06 -0.84 5.32
CA SER A 84 45.50 -1.50 4.09
C SER A 84 45.23 -3.01 4.06
N ASP A 85 45.08 -3.64 5.23
CA ASP A 85 44.79 -5.06 5.45
C ASP A 85 43.30 -5.39 5.36
N ALA A 86 42.42 -4.39 5.39
CA ALA A 86 40.98 -4.60 5.39
C ALA A 86 40.37 -4.71 3.98
N GLN A 87 39.31 -5.48 3.86
CA GLN A 87 38.44 -5.43 2.68
C GLN A 87 37.45 -4.26 2.85
N ILE A 88 37.48 -3.32 1.92
CA ILE A 88 36.65 -2.13 1.96
C ILE A 88 35.42 -2.33 1.06
N TRP A 89 34.26 -2.02 1.60
CA TRP A 89 32.99 -2.05 0.89
C TRP A 89 32.43 -0.63 0.77
N ILE A 90 32.00 -0.24 -0.42
CA ILE A 90 31.36 1.06 -0.64
C ILE A 90 29.87 0.89 -0.85
N LEU A 91 29.08 1.55 0.00
CA LEU A 91 27.62 1.60 -0.05
C LEU A 91 27.17 3.03 -0.38
N ARG A 92 26.29 3.20 -1.34
CA ARG A 92 25.68 4.50 -1.64
C ARG A 92 24.67 4.88 -0.57
N SER A 93 24.81 6.09 -0.01
CA SER A 93 23.85 6.64 0.96
C SER A 93 22.43 6.73 0.39
N ASN A 94 21.48 6.63 1.27
CA ASN A 94 20.06 6.88 0.99
C ASN A 94 19.63 8.32 1.31
N ASP A 95 20.52 9.11 1.89
CA ASP A 95 20.24 10.50 2.21
C ASP A 95 19.86 11.29 0.95
N PRO A 96 18.88 12.21 1.07
CA PRO A 96 18.50 13.06 -0.04
C PRO A 96 19.65 13.98 -0.45
N GLY A 97 19.87 14.07 -1.77
CA GLY A 97 20.96 14.88 -2.31
C GLY A 97 20.97 14.91 -3.83
N ARG A 98 21.78 15.82 -4.37
CA ARG A 98 21.91 16.05 -5.82
C ARG A 98 23.37 16.04 -6.26
N GLY A 99 23.58 15.99 -7.57
CA GLY A 99 24.90 15.98 -8.18
C GLY A 99 25.50 14.56 -8.27
N ALA A 100 26.78 14.49 -8.58
CA ALA A 100 27.50 13.23 -8.71
C ALA A 100 27.73 12.56 -7.34
N TRP A 101 28.00 11.27 -7.35
CA TRP A 101 28.55 10.55 -6.21
C TRP A 101 29.99 10.97 -5.96
N LEU A 102 30.41 11.09 -4.71
CA LEU A 102 31.78 11.49 -4.34
C LEU A 102 32.79 10.50 -4.93
N SER A 103 32.48 9.20 -4.92
CA SER A 103 33.31 8.15 -5.48
C SER A 103 33.57 8.25 -6.99
N LYS A 104 32.72 8.95 -7.75
CA LYS A 104 32.89 9.11 -9.20
C LYS A 104 34.03 10.09 -9.59
N ARG A 105 34.56 10.85 -8.65
CA ARG A 105 35.59 11.88 -8.88
C ARG A 105 36.93 11.57 -8.26
N VAL A 106 37.06 10.39 -7.64
CA VAL A 106 38.32 9.92 -7.03
C VAL A 106 38.68 8.54 -7.59
N ARG A 107 39.94 8.23 -7.59
CA ARG A 107 40.41 6.87 -7.84
C ARG A 107 40.27 6.07 -6.55
N LEU A 108 39.32 5.11 -6.55
CA LEU A 108 39.14 4.20 -5.42
C LEU A 108 40.34 3.25 -5.31
N PRO A 109 40.79 2.88 -4.10
CA PRO A 109 41.75 1.82 -3.89
C PRO A 109 41.31 0.50 -4.52
N HIS A 110 42.25 -0.36 -4.88
CA HIS A 110 41.99 -1.64 -5.55
C HIS A 110 41.22 -2.66 -4.71
N ASN A 111 41.28 -2.54 -3.37
CA ASN A 111 40.60 -3.39 -2.41
C ASN A 111 39.16 -2.89 -2.08
N VAL A 112 38.63 -1.88 -2.79
CA VAL A 112 37.26 -1.40 -2.61
C VAL A 112 36.32 -2.13 -3.53
N GLN A 113 35.35 -2.83 -2.95
CA GLN A 113 34.25 -3.49 -3.66
C GLN A 113 32.93 -2.72 -3.47
N ARG A 114 32.06 -2.74 -4.48
CA ARG A 114 30.78 -2.04 -4.43
C ARG A 114 29.68 -2.96 -3.92
N LEU A 115 28.95 -2.49 -2.92
CA LEU A 115 27.69 -3.09 -2.51
C LEU A 115 26.56 -2.62 -3.42
N SER A 116 25.56 -3.46 -3.62
CA SER A 116 24.33 -3.02 -4.25
C SER A 116 23.69 -1.90 -3.42
N GLY A 117 23.22 -0.83 -4.07
CA GLY A 117 22.44 0.20 -3.39
C GLY A 117 21.10 -0.30 -2.81
N ALA A 118 20.73 -1.53 -3.10
CA ALA A 118 19.57 -2.21 -2.54
C ALA A 118 19.90 -3.16 -1.36
N SER A 119 21.16 -3.21 -0.91
CA SER A 119 21.54 -4.03 0.26
C SER A 119 21.00 -3.42 1.56
N SER A 120 20.57 -4.27 2.48
CA SER A 120 20.15 -3.85 3.83
C SER A 120 21.37 -3.36 4.61
N LEU A 121 21.28 -2.16 5.18
CA LEU A 121 22.34 -1.62 6.05
C LEU A 121 22.46 -2.46 7.32
N ARG A 122 21.33 -2.84 7.93
CA ARG A 122 21.30 -3.71 9.12
C ARG A 122 22.09 -5.00 8.89
N GLU A 123 21.88 -5.66 7.75
CA GLU A 123 22.61 -6.89 7.43
C GLU A 123 24.11 -6.62 7.18
N ILE A 124 24.46 -5.52 6.52
CA ILE A 124 25.86 -5.11 6.32
C ILE A 124 26.56 -4.90 7.67
N LEU A 125 25.90 -4.19 8.60
CA LEU A 125 26.45 -3.87 9.91
C LEU A 125 26.77 -5.11 10.77
N ARG A 126 26.17 -6.26 10.49
CA ARG A 126 26.51 -7.53 11.17
C ARG A 126 27.86 -8.13 10.74
N HIS A 127 28.37 -7.68 9.60
CA HIS A 127 29.58 -8.24 8.99
C HIS A 127 30.77 -7.28 8.94
N VAL A 128 30.56 -6.01 9.32
CA VAL A 128 31.63 -5.00 9.29
C VAL A 128 32.08 -4.62 10.69
N THR A 129 33.34 -4.25 10.81
CA THR A 129 33.96 -3.87 12.10
C THR A 129 34.06 -2.35 12.27
N GLU A 130 33.97 -1.59 11.20
CA GLU A 130 34.09 -0.13 11.21
C GLU A 130 33.26 0.47 10.08
N MET A 131 32.74 1.70 10.32
CA MET A 131 32.07 2.50 9.30
C MET A 131 32.79 3.84 9.12
N TYR A 132 32.92 4.26 7.86
CA TYR A 132 33.51 5.54 7.48
C TYR A 132 32.51 6.36 6.65
N THR A 133 32.36 7.63 6.99
CA THR A 133 31.41 8.53 6.33
C THR A 133 31.90 9.99 6.35
N VAL A 134 31.43 10.80 5.43
CA VAL A 134 31.60 12.24 5.53
C VAL A 134 30.53 12.79 6.48
N ALA A 135 29.26 12.63 6.16
CA ALA A 135 28.16 13.16 6.99
C ALA A 135 26.85 12.38 6.86
N ALA A 136 26.89 11.16 6.34
CA ALA A 136 25.67 10.37 6.06
C ALA A 136 24.93 9.93 7.31
N SER A 137 23.61 9.90 7.24
CA SER A 137 22.73 9.47 8.36
C SER A 137 22.94 8.01 8.74
N GLU A 138 23.45 7.18 7.84
CA GLU A 138 23.80 5.79 8.08
C GLU A 138 24.80 5.60 9.22
N GLY A 139 25.63 6.62 9.51
CA GLY A 139 26.53 6.62 10.67
C GLY A 139 25.81 6.47 12.00
N MET A 140 24.60 7.00 12.12
CA MET A 140 23.79 6.80 13.33
C MET A 140 23.35 5.33 13.47
N ALA A 141 23.03 4.62 12.38
CA ALA A 141 22.71 3.20 12.46
C ALA A 141 23.90 2.38 12.97
N ALA A 142 25.12 2.70 12.54
CA ALA A 142 26.33 2.07 13.04
C ALA A 142 26.54 2.34 14.54
N LEU A 143 26.33 3.58 15.01
CA LEU A 143 26.39 3.90 16.43
C LEU A 143 25.36 3.11 17.26
N LEU A 144 24.14 2.95 16.75
CA LEU A 144 23.09 2.17 17.41
C LEU A 144 23.44 0.68 17.55
N THR A 145 24.30 0.14 16.67
CA THR A 145 24.79 -1.23 16.73
C THR A 145 26.11 -1.39 17.50
N GLY A 146 26.68 -0.28 17.98
CA GLY A 146 27.96 -0.27 18.69
C GLY A 146 29.19 -0.37 17.79
N ILE A 147 29.05 -0.22 16.48
CA ILE A 147 30.15 -0.23 15.52
C ILE A 147 30.88 1.13 15.56
N PRO A 148 32.22 1.15 15.64
CA PRO A 148 33.02 2.38 15.55
C PRO A 148 32.77 3.14 14.26
N VAL A 149 32.50 4.44 14.38
CA VAL A 149 32.22 5.34 13.26
C VAL A 149 33.30 6.41 13.15
N TYR A 150 33.94 6.48 11.97
CA TYR A 150 34.93 7.49 11.62
C TYR A 150 34.30 8.55 10.72
N VAL A 151 34.35 9.81 11.15
CA VAL A 151 33.62 10.90 10.51
C VAL A 151 34.60 11.95 9.98
N PHE A 152 34.42 12.35 8.72
CA PHE A 152 35.27 13.33 8.03
C PHE A 152 34.57 14.67 7.77
N GLY A 153 33.30 14.79 8.09
CA GLY A 153 32.49 16.02 8.09
C GLY A 153 31.96 16.34 9.48
N ALA A 154 30.77 16.97 9.54
CA ALA A 154 30.19 17.42 10.80
C ALA A 154 28.70 17.02 10.97
N PRO A 155 28.30 15.73 10.79
CA PRO A 155 26.92 15.34 10.98
C PRO A 155 26.45 15.58 12.41
N TYR A 156 25.14 15.50 12.62
CA TYR A 156 24.52 15.77 13.93
C TYR A 156 25.04 14.88 15.07
N TYR A 157 25.53 13.69 14.77
CA TYR A 157 26.02 12.70 15.74
C TYR A 157 27.54 12.79 16.00
N ALA A 158 28.32 13.57 15.24
CA ALA A 158 29.75 13.76 15.44
C ALA A 158 30.06 14.76 16.56
N GLY A 159 31.27 14.76 17.10
CA GLY A 159 31.77 15.76 18.09
C GLY A 159 31.27 15.52 19.52
N TRP A 160 30.49 14.50 19.79
CA TRP A 160 29.95 14.19 21.11
C TRP A 160 30.76 13.14 21.89
N GLY A 161 31.89 12.70 21.33
CA GLY A 161 32.71 11.63 21.92
C GLY A 161 32.18 10.21 21.62
N LEU A 162 31.20 10.07 20.71
CA LEU A 162 30.64 8.81 20.25
C LEU A 162 31.28 8.31 18.95
N THR A 163 31.98 9.19 18.25
CA THR A 163 32.63 8.97 16.95
C THR A 163 34.11 9.32 17.02
N THR A 164 34.89 8.81 16.08
CA THR A 164 36.25 9.29 15.80
C THR A 164 36.17 10.34 14.71
N ASP A 165 36.35 11.60 15.08
CA ASP A 165 36.17 12.73 14.19
C ASP A 165 37.49 13.19 13.61
N ALA A 166 37.62 13.34 12.28
CA ALA A 166 38.81 13.81 11.60
C ALA A 166 39.13 15.30 11.89
N GLN A 167 38.10 16.06 12.30
CA GLN A 167 38.24 17.45 12.68
C GLN A 167 37.51 17.70 14.01
N PRO A 168 38.10 18.46 14.95
CA PRO A 168 37.47 18.80 16.22
C PRO A 168 36.26 19.72 16.00
N LEU A 169 35.14 19.39 16.64
CA LEU A 169 33.93 20.23 16.69
C LEU A 169 33.85 20.92 18.05
N THR A 170 34.44 22.09 18.15
CA THR A 170 34.72 22.80 19.41
C THR A 170 33.48 23.34 20.11
N ASP A 171 32.33 23.37 19.46
CA ASP A 171 31.04 23.81 20.01
C ASP A 171 30.23 22.69 20.68
N ARG A 172 30.70 21.43 20.56
CA ARG A 172 30.02 20.21 21.06
C ARG A 172 30.74 19.67 22.31
N HIS A 173 30.38 20.21 23.49
CA HIS A 173 31.07 19.87 24.74
C HIS A 173 30.45 18.75 25.54
N ALA A 174 29.15 18.44 25.34
CA ALA A 174 28.48 17.36 26.04
C ALA A 174 29.05 15.97 25.61
N ARG A 175 28.95 15.01 26.53
CA ARG A 175 29.34 13.59 26.27
C ARG A 175 28.16 12.68 26.58
N PRO A 176 27.12 12.70 25.74
CA PRO A 176 25.94 11.88 25.94
C PRO A 176 26.23 10.40 25.66
N THR A 177 25.36 9.52 26.12
CA THR A 177 25.26 8.16 25.61
C THR A 177 24.62 8.18 24.21
N VAL A 178 24.76 7.08 23.44
CA VAL A 178 24.07 6.92 22.14
C VAL A 178 22.56 7.06 22.29
N ALA A 179 21.98 6.47 23.35
CA ALA A 179 20.56 6.55 23.65
C ALA A 179 20.10 7.99 23.98
N ALA A 180 20.92 8.76 24.73
CA ALA A 180 20.62 10.17 25.02
C ALA A 180 20.67 11.02 23.75
N LEU A 181 21.64 10.79 22.87
CA LEU A 181 21.72 11.46 21.58
C LEU A 181 20.52 11.11 20.70
N PHE A 182 20.15 9.81 20.65
CA PHE A 182 18.97 9.34 19.91
C PHE A 182 17.70 10.04 20.39
N GLU A 183 17.44 10.04 21.70
CA GLU A 183 16.27 10.71 22.27
C GLU A 183 16.24 12.20 21.92
N ALA A 184 17.37 12.90 22.10
CA ALA A 184 17.47 14.33 21.82
C ALA A 184 17.15 14.66 20.36
N VAL A 185 17.69 13.87 19.43
CA VAL A 185 17.53 14.11 17.99
C VAL A 185 16.16 13.63 17.51
N PHE A 186 15.86 12.34 17.70
CA PHE A 186 14.70 11.69 17.07
C PHE A 186 13.40 11.89 17.84
N CYS A 187 13.43 12.05 19.16
CA CYS A 187 12.19 12.17 19.92
C CYS A 187 11.86 13.63 20.30
N ARG A 188 12.88 14.51 20.45
CA ARG A 188 12.65 15.86 20.93
C ARG A 188 12.86 16.96 19.89
N SER A 189 13.83 16.79 18.98
CA SER A 189 14.15 17.82 17.98
C SER A 189 13.48 17.58 16.64
N ALA A 190 13.37 16.34 16.21
CA ALA A 190 12.74 15.98 14.93
C ALA A 190 11.23 16.25 14.94
N ARG A 191 10.68 16.49 13.75
CA ARG A 191 9.24 16.60 13.51
C ARG A 191 8.85 15.57 12.49
N TYR A 192 7.77 14.86 12.76
CA TYR A 192 7.26 13.78 11.93
C TYR A 192 5.91 14.14 11.36
N LEU A 193 5.59 13.57 10.22
CA LEU A 193 4.26 13.60 9.65
C LEU A 193 3.50 12.36 10.13
N ASP A 194 2.32 12.56 10.68
CA ASP A 194 1.34 11.50 10.81
C ASP A 194 0.74 11.23 9.43
N LEU A 195 0.95 10.02 8.91
CA LEU A 195 0.59 9.66 7.55
C LEU A 195 -0.90 9.34 7.40
N GLU A 196 -1.62 9.14 8.50
CA GLU A 196 -3.07 8.98 8.51
C GLU A 196 -3.80 10.32 8.43
N THR A 197 -3.36 11.29 9.22
CA THR A 197 -4.04 12.58 9.41
C THR A 197 -3.39 13.75 8.66
N TYR A 198 -2.17 13.59 8.15
CA TYR A 198 -1.31 14.63 7.56
C TYR A 198 -1.00 15.80 8.53
N THR A 199 -1.02 15.55 9.81
CA THR A 199 -0.66 16.50 10.86
C THR A 199 0.69 16.16 11.47
N VAL A 200 1.09 16.89 12.51
CA VAL A 200 2.32 16.59 13.27
C VAL A 200 2.12 15.26 13.99
N GLY A 201 3.00 14.31 13.70
CA GLY A 201 2.99 12.94 14.24
C GLY A 201 4.17 12.66 15.17
N THR A 202 4.39 11.38 15.41
CA THR A 202 5.45 10.84 16.25
C THR A 202 6.42 9.98 15.44
N ILE A 203 7.55 9.63 16.03
CA ILE A 203 8.48 8.64 15.44
C ILE A 203 7.80 7.27 15.28
N ASP A 204 6.90 6.89 16.19
CA ASP A 204 6.14 5.63 16.10
C ASP A 204 5.30 5.60 14.81
N ALA A 205 4.55 6.66 14.53
CA ALA A 205 3.74 6.76 13.30
C ALA A 205 4.60 6.67 12.02
N LEU A 206 5.81 7.24 12.04
CA LEU A 206 6.74 7.08 10.92
C LEU A 206 7.24 5.63 10.79
N LEU A 207 7.62 4.99 11.90
CA LEU A 207 8.10 3.60 11.89
C LEU A 207 7.01 2.63 11.46
N ASP A 208 5.76 2.83 11.91
CA ASP A 208 4.60 2.06 11.43
C ASP A 208 4.48 2.14 9.90
N ALA A 209 4.66 3.34 9.33
CA ALA A 209 4.63 3.51 7.89
C ALA A 209 5.81 2.84 7.17
N VAL A 210 7.01 2.88 7.73
CA VAL A 210 8.18 2.15 7.21
C VAL A 210 7.94 0.66 7.23
N GLU A 211 7.39 0.12 8.31
CA GLU A 211 7.04 -1.29 8.45
C GLU A 211 6.00 -1.73 7.41
N VAL A 212 5.02 -0.88 7.09
CA VAL A 212 4.07 -1.13 5.99
C VAL A 212 4.79 -1.26 4.65
N GLN A 213 5.76 -0.36 4.34
CA GLN A 213 6.53 -0.48 3.09
C GLN A 213 7.28 -1.81 3.02
N HIS A 214 7.94 -2.21 4.10
CA HIS A 214 8.69 -3.47 4.17
C HIS A 214 7.77 -4.69 4.06
N ALA A 215 6.65 -4.71 4.77
CA ALA A 215 5.68 -5.79 4.71
C ALA A 215 5.13 -5.98 3.28
N VAL A 216 4.84 -4.88 2.58
CA VAL A 216 4.39 -4.92 1.18
C VAL A 216 5.50 -5.41 0.27
N ALA A 217 6.71 -4.88 0.38
CA ALA A 217 7.85 -5.31 -0.43
C ALA A 217 8.17 -6.79 -0.23
N HIS A 218 8.13 -7.28 1.01
CA HIS A 218 8.35 -8.69 1.34
C HIS A 218 7.24 -9.59 0.77
N ARG A 219 5.97 -9.20 0.92
CA ARG A 219 4.82 -9.96 0.39
C ARG A 219 4.90 -10.17 -1.12
N PHE A 220 5.50 -9.24 -1.84
CA PHE A 220 5.61 -9.24 -3.29
C PHE A 220 7.06 -9.34 -3.80
N ALA A 221 7.96 -9.85 -2.97
CA ALA A 221 9.38 -10.00 -3.31
C ALA A 221 9.64 -10.92 -4.52
N ASP A 222 8.70 -11.83 -4.81
CA ASP A 222 8.71 -12.69 -6.00
C ASP A 222 8.45 -11.92 -7.31
N LEU A 223 7.78 -10.76 -7.25
CA LEU A 223 7.44 -9.96 -8.42
C LEU A 223 8.64 -9.13 -8.94
N GLN A 224 9.73 -9.81 -9.29
CA GLN A 224 10.95 -9.17 -9.77
C GLN A 224 10.81 -8.60 -11.18
N ARG A 225 9.98 -9.21 -12.02
CA ARG A 225 9.68 -8.78 -13.38
C ARG A 225 8.21 -8.97 -13.68
N VAL A 226 7.53 -7.89 -13.99
CA VAL A 226 6.09 -7.89 -14.27
C VAL A 226 5.84 -7.28 -15.65
N ALA A 227 5.03 -7.95 -16.46
CA ALA A 227 4.52 -7.46 -17.72
C ALA A 227 3.02 -7.17 -17.58
N GLY A 228 2.64 -5.89 -17.56
CA GLY A 228 1.23 -5.46 -17.59
C GLY A 228 0.67 -5.60 -19.01
N ILE A 229 -0.29 -6.51 -19.21
CA ILE A 229 -0.77 -6.92 -20.53
C ILE A 229 -2.03 -6.17 -20.92
N GLN A 230 -2.00 -5.48 -22.07
CA GLN A 230 -3.14 -4.81 -22.68
C GLN A 230 -3.86 -3.77 -21.79
N PHE A 231 -3.14 -3.15 -20.84
CA PHE A 231 -3.71 -2.08 -20.03
C PHE A 231 -3.97 -0.83 -20.86
N GLN A 232 -5.13 -0.24 -20.67
CA GLN A 232 -5.44 1.10 -21.21
C GLN A 232 -4.47 2.14 -20.62
N TRP A 233 -4.06 3.12 -21.41
CA TRP A 233 -3.06 4.11 -21.01
C TRP A 233 -3.38 4.82 -19.69
N TRP A 234 -4.64 5.20 -19.50
CA TRP A 234 -5.08 5.91 -18.30
C TRP A 234 -5.12 5.03 -17.03
N LYS A 235 -5.21 3.70 -17.19
CA LYS A 235 -5.18 2.74 -16.06
C LYS A 235 -3.76 2.41 -15.61
N ARG A 236 -2.76 2.55 -16.48
CA ARG A 236 -1.36 2.19 -16.17
C ARG A 236 -0.82 2.90 -14.93
N PRO A 237 -0.96 4.25 -14.77
CA PRO A 237 -0.47 4.91 -13.57
C PRO A 237 -1.18 4.43 -12.30
N PHE A 238 -2.42 3.96 -12.39
CA PHE A 238 -3.15 3.43 -11.25
C PHE A 238 -2.66 2.04 -10.82
N ALA A 239 -2.31 1.19 -11.77
CA ALA A 239 -1.80 -0.14 -11.49
C ALA A 239 -0.28 -0.16 -11.18
N THR A 240 0.45 0.88 -11.59
CA THR A 240 1.91 0.95 -11.45
C THR A 240 2.40 0.72 -10.03
N PRO A 241 1.95 1.43 -8.98
CA PRO A 241 2.48 1.23 -7.64
C PRO A 241 2.23 -0.19 -7.12
N TYR A 242 1.09 -0.76 -7.41
CA TYR A 242 0.71 -2.10 -6.96
C TYR A 242 1.50 -3.20 -7.68
N LEU A 243 1.62 -3.12 -9.01
CA LEU A 243 2.39 -4.09 -9.79
C LEU A 243 3.91 -3.97 -9.58
N ASN A 244 4.36 -2.86 -9.00
CA ASN A 244 5.76 -2.63 -8.63
C ASN A 244 5.99 -2.79 -7.11
N ALA A 245 5.04 -3.37 -6.38
CA ALA A 245 5.07 -3.48 -4.92
C ALA A 245 6.29 -4.23 -4.38
N GLY A 246 6.82 -5.21 -5.12
CA GLY A 246 8.05 -5.92 -4.79
C GLY A 246 9.34 -5.17 -5.17
N GLY A 247 9.25 -3.91 -5.64
CA GLY A 247 10.42 -3.13 -6.07
C GLY A 247 11.10 -3.63 -7.36
N GLY A 248 10.45 -4.56 -8.09
CA GLY A 248 10.96 -5.14 -9.32
C GLY A 248 10.81 -4.23 -10.55
N ARG A 249 10.96 -4.80 -11.74
CA ARG A 249 10.81 -4.10 -13.02
C ARG A 249 9.43 -4.33 -13.60
N LEU A 250 8.71 -3.24 -13.94
CA LEU A 250 7.42 -3.28 -14.60
C LEU A 250 7.53 -2.76 -16.04
N ARG A 251 7.04 -3.55 -16.99
CA ARG A 251 6.85 -3.10 -18.38
C ARG A 251 5.40 -3.26 -18.82
N TRP A 252 5.00 -2.55 -19.86
CA TRP A 252 3.66 -2.62 -20.44
C TRP A 252 3.72 -3.21 -21.83
N SER A 253 2.87 -4.20 -22.12
CA SER A 253 2.78 -4.86 -23.44
C SER A 253 1.33 -4.89 -23.94
N THR A 254 1.18 -4.68 -25.24
CA THR A 254 -0.10 -4.89 -25.95
C THR A 254 -0.23 -6.32 -26.48
N HIS A 255 0.87 -7.09 -26.48
CA HIS A 255 0.94 -8.43 -27.05
C HIS A 255 1.15 -9.47 -25.95
N PRO A 256 0.12 -10.31 -25.65
CA PRO A 256 0.23 -11.36 -24.63
C PRO A 256 1.35 -12.36 -24.90
N VAL A 257 1.53 -12.76 -26.16
CA VAL A 257 2.56 -13.76 -26.58
C VAL A 257 4.00 -13.33 -26.27
N LYS A 258 4.25 -12.02 -26.05
CA LYS A 258 5.58 -11.48 -25.76
C LYS A 258 5.95 -11.48 -24.28
N VAL A 259 5.23 -12.20 -23.44
CA VAL A 259 5.60 -12.41 -22.04
C VAL A 259 6.79 -13.36 -21.99
N ARG A 260 7.84 -13.00 -21.23
CA ARG A 260 9.02 -13.82 -21.05
C ARG A 260 8.79 -14.86 -19.96
N THR A 261 9.56 -15.93 -19.97
CA THR A 261 9.44 -17.02 -18.99
C THR A 261 9.78 -16.59 -17.56
N ASP A 262 10.57 -15.52 -17.40
CA ASP A 262 10.99 -14.94 -16.13
C ASP A 262 10.11 -13.76 -15.68
N GLU A 263 8.97 -13.54 -16.36
CA GLU A 263 8.04 -12.46 -16.07
C GLU A 263 6.69 -12.98 -15.57
N HIS A 264 6.11 -12.26 -14.61
CA HIS A 264 4.70 -12.42 -14.26
C HIS A 264 3.82 -11.61 -15.22
N ALA A 265 2.83 -12.25 -15.84
CA ALA A 265 1.85 -11.60 -16.72
C ALA A 265 0.70 -11.04 -15.89
N ALA A 266 0.66 -9.72 -15.71
CA ALA A 266 -0.42 -9.04 -15.01
C ALA A 266 -1.57 -8.69 -15.97
N LEU A 267 -2.80 -9.08 -15.61
CA LEU A 267 -4.04 -8.84 -16.34
C LEU A 267 -5.03 -8.06 -15.46
N TRP A 268 -5.77 -7.14 -16.06
CA TRP A 268 -6.83 -6.41 -15.35
C TRP A 268 -8.11 -7.24 -15.31
N GLY A 269 -8.64 -7.49 -14.10
CA GLY A 269 -9.92 -8.17 -13.89
C GLY A 269 -10.02 -9.52 -14.61
N ALA A 270 -11.18 -9.79 -15.14
CA ALA A 270 -11.49 -11.01 -15.88
C ALA A 270 -11.00 -11.04 -17.34
N ARG A 271 -10.02 -10.19 -17.70
CA ARG A 271 -9.49 -10.19 -19.07
C ARG A 271 -8.99 -11.57 -19.47
N ASP A 272 -9.28 -11.92 -20.73
CA ASP A 272 -8.88 -13.22 -21.29
C ASP A 272 -7.35 -13.42 -21.24
N ALA A 273 -6.96 -14.62 -20.85
CA ALA A 273 -5.58 -15.05 -20.68
C ALA A 273 -5.15 -16.13 -21.69
N THR A 274 -6.04 -16.55 -22.60
CA THR A 274 -5.80 -17.67 -23.52
C THR A 274 -4.62 -17.44 -24.47
N ALA A 275 -4.35 -16.19 -24.82
CA ALA A 275 -3.23 -15.80 -25.66
C ALA A 275 -1.88 -15.72 -24.92
N LEU A 276 -1.82 -15.98 -23.61
CA LEU A 276 -0.56 -16.04 -22.85
C LEU A 276 0.15 -17.38 -23.09
N PRO A 277 1.50 -17.41 -23.06
CA PRO A 277 2.23 -18.67 -23.02
C PRO A 277 1.77 -19.55 -21.84
N SER A 278 1.69 -20.85 -22.05
CA SER A 278 1.25 -21.82 -21.00
C SER A 278 2.17 -21.80 -19.77
N THR A 279 3.44 -21.45 -19.95
CA THR A 279 4.46 -21.34 -18.89
C THR A 279 4.42 -19.99 -18.15
N ALA A 280 3.60 -19.02 -18.60
CA ALA A 280 3.56 -17.70 -17.98
C ALA A 280 2.89 -17.76 -16.61
N GLN A 281 3.58 -17.22 -15.59
CA GLN A 281 3.00 -16.99 -14.28
C GLN A 281 1.99 -15.82 -14.38
N ARG A 282 0.76 -16.06 -13.96
CA ARG A 282 -0.34 -15.12 -14.13
C ARG A 282 -0.61 -14.35 -12.83
N LEU A 283 -0.94 -13.08 -12.98
CA LEU A 283 -1.44 -12.22 -11.90
C LEU A 283 -2.73 -11.57 -12.37
N ARG A 284 -3.69 -11.47 -11.47
CA ARG A 284 -4.88 -10.64 -11.64
C ARG A 284 -4.75 -9.40 -10.76
N ILE A 285 -5.06 -8.24 -11.32
CA ILE A 285 -5.19 -7.00 -10.54
C ILE A 285 -6.59 -6.46 -10.72
N GLU A 286 -7.21 -6.04 -9.62
CA GLU A 286 -8.57 -5.49 -9.61
C GLU A 286 -8.70 -4.41 -8.53
N ASP A 287 -9.76 -3.61 -8.61
CA ASP A 287 -10.08 -2.62 -7.60
C ASP A 287 -10.38 -3.29 -6.25
N GLY A 288 -9.84 -2.69 -5.18
CA GLY A 288 -10.14 -3.11 -3.81
C GLY A 288 -11.52 -2.65 -3.33
N PHE A 289 -11.82 -2.96 -2.08
CA PHE A 289 -13.17 -2.79 -1.50
C PHE A 289 -13.41 -1.35 -1.01
N ILE A 290 -12.37 -0.62 -0.60
CA ILE A 290 -12.39 0.82 -0.28
C ILE A 290 -11.61 1.53 -1.38
N HIS A 291 -12.31 1.99 -2.42
CA HIS A 291 -11.64 2.31 -3.68
C HIS A 291 -11.29 3.81 -3.83
N SER A 292 -12.30 4.69 -3.83
CA SER A 292 -12.07 6.10 -4.22
C SER A 292 -13.18 7.04 -3.76
N SER A 293 -12.99 8.33 -3.97
CA SER A 293 -14.04 9.34 -3.93
C SER A 293 -14.54 9.63 -5.35
N GLY A 294 -15.40 8.74 -5.89
CA GLY A 294 -15.94 8.83 -7.24
C GLY A 294 -15.87 7.50 -8.00
N LEU A 295 -16.59 7.40 -9.11
CA LEU A 295 -16.68 6.17 -9.89
C LEU A 295 -15.35 5.86 -10.62
N GLY A 296 -15.01 4.58 -10.70
CA GLY A 296 -13.88 4.11 -11.51
C GLY A 296 -14.05 4.45 -13.01
N SER A 297 -15.30 4.44 -13.52
CA SER A 297 -15.65 4.88 -14.86
C SER A 297 -15.34 6.36 -15.14
N ASP A 298 -15.19 7.18 -14.09
CA ASP A 298 -14.77 8.58 -14.16
C ASP A 298 -13.27 8.78 -13.95
N MET A 299 -12.49 7.69 -14.01
CA MET A 299 -11.03 7.71 -13.84
C MET A 299 -10.59 8.29 -12.49
N SER A 300 -11.36 8.04 -11.43
CA SER A 300 -10.94 8.34 -10.06
C SER A 300 -9.77 7.45 -9.67
N ALA A 301 -8.76 8.02 -9.02
CA ALA A 301 -7.58 7.28 -8.61
C ALA A 301 -7.94 6.27 -7.51
N PRO A 302 -7.62 4.96 -7.68
CA PRO A 302 -7.89 3.94 -6.69
C PRO A 302 -6.96 4.09 -5.50
N ARG A 303 -7.52 4.08 -4.29
CA ARG A 303 -6.73 4.03 -3.05
C ARG A 303 -6.46 2.62 -2.58
N SER A 304 -7.17 1.62 -3.14
CA SER A 304 -6.87 0.22 -2.92
C SER A 304 -7.03 -0.60 -4.19
N GLN A 305 -6.15 -1.58 -4.34
CA GLN A 305 -6.24 -2.61 -5.37
C GLN A 305 -5.81 -3.95 -4.76
N VAL A 306 -6.26 -5.02 -5.39
CA VAL A 306 -5.88 -6.39 -5.04
C VAL A 306 -5.02 -6.99 -6.15
N ILE A 307 -4.04 -7.81 -5.76
CA ILE A 307 -3.26 -8.65 -6.66
C ILE A 307 -3.52 -10.09 -6.25
N ASP A 308 -3.99 -10.89 -7.20
CA ASP A 308 -4.33 -12.28 -6.98
C ASP A 308 -3.57 -13.18 -7.97
N ARG A 309 -2.96 -14.23 -7.45
CA ARG A 309 -2.17 -15.19 -8.24
C ARG A 309 -2.96 -16.39 -8.69
N ARG A 310 -4.12 -16.65 -8.08
CA ARG A 310 -4.98 -17.82 -8.33
C ARG A 310 -6.16 -17.46 -9.20
N GLY A 311 -6.88 -16.37 -8.88
CA GLY A 311 -8.11 -16.02 -9.58
C GLY A 311 -8.58 -14.61 -9.32
N LEU A 312 -9.89 -14.44 -9.17
CA LEU A 312 -10.53 -13.17 -8.79
C LEU A 312 -11.49 -13.46 -7.64
N TYR A 313 -11.55 -12.55 -6.67
CA TYR A 313 -12.41 -12.72 -5.49
C TYR A 313 -13.90 -12.86 -5.81
N PHE A 314 -14.34 -12.42 -6.99
CA PHE A 314 -15.72 -12.51 -7.46
C PHE A 314 -15.95 -13.63 -8.48
N ASP A 315 -14.94 -14.43 -8.82
CA ASP A 315 -15.06 -15.55 -9.75
C ASP A 315 -15.37 -16.85 -8.97
N ALA A 316 -16.58 -17.37 -9.19
CA ALA A 316 -17.03 -18.60 -8.55
C ALA A 316 -16.59 -19.87 -9.28
N SER A 317 -15.77 -19.78 -10.32
CA SER A 317 -15.27 -20.94 -11.07
C SER A 317 -13.97 -21.52 -10.51
N ALA A 318 -13.20 -20.73 -9.74
CA ALA A 318 -11.91 -21.12 -9.19
C ALA A 318 -11.64 -20.44 -7.85
N PRO A 319 -10.78 -21.03 -6.97
CA PRO A 319 -10.35 -20.36 -5.76
C PRO A 319 -9.51 -19.12 -6.07
N SER A 320 -9.63 -18.10 -5.23
CA SER A 320 -8.81 -16.90 -5.23
C SER A 320 -7.80 -16.92 -4.07
N ASP A 321 -6.83 -16.01 -4.09
CA ASP A 321 -5.95 -15.79 -2.93
C ASP A 321 -6.77 -15.38 -1.71
N LEU A 322 -7.86 -14.60 -1.89
CA LEU A 322 -8.76 -14.24 -0.78
C LEU A 322 -9.43 -15.47 -0.16
N SER A 323 -10.04 -16.37 -0.98
CA SER A 323 -10.70 -17.57 -0.46
C SER A 323 -9.73 -18.51 0.25
N THR A 324 -8.51 -18.65 -0.28
CA THR A 324 -7.46 -19.43 0.35
C THR A 324 -7.05 -18.82 1.69
N LEU A 325 -6.84 -17.50 1.74
CA LEU A 325 -6.50 -16.77 2.95
C LEU A 325 -7.58 -16.94 4.04
N LEU A 326 -8.85 -16.80 3.66
CA LEU A 326 -9.98 -16.95 4.59
C LEU A 326 -10.10 -18.37 5.14
N ASN A 327 -9.75 -19.40 4.37
CA ASN A 327 -9.73 -20.78 4.84
C ASN A 327 -8.57 -21.10 5.79
N THR A 328 -7.38 -20.56 5.52
CA THR A 328 -6.14 -21.10 6.10
C THR A 328 -5.52 -20.24 7.20
N ILE A 329 -5.84 -18.95 7.26
CA ILE A 329 -5.19 -18.06 8.22
C ILE A 329 -5.84 -18.17 9.60
N ASP A 330 -5.01 -18.35 10.62
CA ASP A 330 -5.38 -18.09 12.00
C ASP A 330 -5.20 -16.60 12.29
N PHE A 331 -6.33 -15.94 12.54
CA PHE A 331 -6.34 -14.52 12.86
C PHE A 331 -6.07 -14.32 14.35
N PRO A 332 -4.94 -13.70 14.76
CA PRO A 332 -4.66 -13.47 16.17
C PRO A 332 -5.67 -12.48 16.78
N PRO A 333 -5.93 -12.56 18.10
CA PRO A 333 -6.92 -11.70 18.78
C PRO A 333 -6.70 -10.19 18.53
N ALA A 334 -5.45 -9.74 18.50
CA ALA A 334 -5.11 -8.34 18.24
C ALA A 334 -5.54 -7.90 16.82
N GLU A 335 -5.42 -8.77 15.82
CA GLU A 335 -5.85 -8.48 14.47
C GLU A 335 -7.38 -8.46 14.33
N LEU A 336 -8.08 -9.36 15.03
CA LEU A 336 -9.54 -9.34 15.09
C LEU A 336 -10.05 -8.08 15.78
N ALA A 337 -9.42 -7.64 16.86
CA ALA A 337 -9.73 -6.37 17.52
C ALA A 337 -9.51 -5.18 16.58
N ARG A 338 -8.41 -5.18 15.81
CA ARG A 338 -8.15 -4.17 14.77
C ARG A 338 -9.21 -4.20 13.66
N ALA A 339 -9.63 -5.37 13.22
CA ALA A 339 -10.67 -5.54 12.22
C ALA A 339 -12.02 -4.99 12.71
N ALA A 340 -12.40 -5.27 13.97
CA ALA A 340 -13.60 -4.73 14.60
C ALA A 340 -13.56 -3.20 14.71
N ALA A 341 -12.42 -2.63 15.10
CA ALA A 341 -12.20 -1.19 15.17
C ALA A 341 -12.30 -0.54 13.78
N LEU A 342 -11.66 -1.12 12.76
CA LEU A 342 -11.75 -0.65 11.37
C LEU A 342 -13.20 -0.70 10.87
N ARG A 343 -13.91 -1.82 11.10
CA ARG A 343 -15.33 -1.95 10.77
C ARG A 343 -16.16 -0.84 11.40
N SER A 344 -15.97 -0.58 12.70
CA SER A 344 -16.66 0.50 13.39
C SER A 344 -16.38 1.88 12.78
N ARG A 345 -15.14 2.17 12.40
CA ARG A 345 -14.75 3.41 11.69
C ARG A 345 -15.42 3.52 10.31
N ILE A 346 -15.45 2.43 9.54
CA ILE A 346 -16.10 2.37 8.22
C ILE A 346 -17.58 2.68 8.35
N VAL A 347 -18.25 2.07 9.32
CA VAL A 347 -19.69 2.28 9.57
C VAL A 347 -19.94 3.71 10.00
N ALA A 348 -19.22 4.22 10.99
CA ALA A 348 -19.39 5.58 11.51
C ALA A 348 -19.15 6.67 10.45
N ALA A 349 -18.14 6.46 9.57
CA ALA A 349 -17.84 7.40 8.50
C ALA A 349 -18.71 7.21 7.24
N GLY A 350 -19.57 6.20 7.18
CA GLY A 350 -20.42 5.91 6.02
C GLY A 350 -19.63 5.53 4.76
N ILE A 351 -18.47 4.90 4.93
CA ILE A 351 -17.59 4.52 3.80
C ILE A 351 -18.23 3.45 2.93
N THR A 352 -18.05 3.60 1.62
CA THR A 352 -18.40 2.63 0.58
C THR A 352 -17.25 2.47 -0.40
N LYS A 353 -17.42 1.62 -1.42
CA LYS A 353 -16.44 1.50 -2.49
C LYS A 353 -16.13 2.84 -3.18
N TYR A 354 -17.13 3.68 -3.43
CA TYR A 354 -16.99 4.89 -4.27
C TYR A 354 -17.19 6.21 -3.55
N ASN A 355 -17.75 6.23 -2.34
CA ASN A 355 -17.91 7.42 -1.49
C ASN A 355 -18.51 8.62 -2.22
N LEU A 356 -19.68 8.40 -2.85
CA LEU A 356 -20.35 9.41 -3.68
C LEU A 356 -21.07 10.49 -2.86
N GLY A 357 -21.26 10.27 -1.57
CA GLY A 357 -21.98 11.13 -0.63
C GLY A 357 -23.26 10.52 -0.13
N ARG A 358 -24.03 11.28 0.70
CA ARG A 358 -25.20 10.84 1.45
C ARG A 358 -26.47 11.55 0.99
N LYS A 359 -27.55 10.79 0.84
CA LYS A 359 -28.92 11.27 0.64
C LYS A 359 -29.89 10.23 1.21
N ALA A 360 -30.51 10.55 2.33
CA ALA A 360 -31.48 9.65 2.96
C ALA A 360 -32.73 9.43 2.08
N PRO A 361 -33.41 8.29 2.24
CA PRO A 361 -34.68 8.04 1.59
C PRO A 361 -35.76 9.02 2.10
N THR A 362 -36.68 9.41 1.21
CA THR A 362 -37.81 10.28 1.53
C THR A 362 -39.12 9.52 1.76
N TRP A 363 -39.13 8.23 1.45
CA TRP A 363 -40.27 7.35 1.71
C TRP A 363 -40.26 6.87 3.16
N LEU A 364 -41.47 6.55 3.65
CA LEU A 364 -41.65 5.97 4.97
C LEU A 364 -41.95 4.47 4.84
N ALA A 365 -41.24 3.67 5.61
CA ALA A 365 -41.50 2.25 5.70
C ALA A 365 -42.77 1.98 6.51
N PRO A 366 -43.60 0.99 6.12
CA PRO A 366 -44.77 0.57 6.92
C PRO A 366 -44.34 0.00 8.28
N VAL A 367 -45.01 0.37 9.35
CA VAL A 367 -44.64 0.03 10.74
C VAL A 367 -44.64 -1.48 11.01
N ASN A 368 -45.47 -2.25 10.31
CA ASN A 368 -45.70 -3.68 10.59
C ASN A 368 -45.29 -4.59 9.43
N GLN A 369 -44.45 -4.12 8.53
CA GLN A 369 -43.94 -4.92 7.43
C GLN A 369 -42.41 -5.02 7.48
N LYS A 370 -41.87 -6.19 7.14
CA LYS A 370 -40.44 -6.36 6.93
C LYS A 370 -40.01 -5.55 5.70
N VAL A 371 -39.03 -4.68 5.88
CA VAL A 371 -38.51 -3.83 4.81
C VAL A 371 -37.26 -4.47 4.20
N VAL A 372 -37.28 -4.70 2.90
CA VAL A 372 -36.26 -5.45 2.20
C VAL A 372 -35.68 -4.61 1.07
N LEU A 373 -34.35 -4.49 1.03
CA LEU A 373 -33.65 -3.83 -0.05
C LEU A 373 -33.18 -4.88 -1.08
N VAL A 374 -33.57 -4.71 -2.33
CA VAL A 374 -33.04 -5.48 -3.47
C VAL A 374 -32.08 -4.60 -4.26
N VAL A 375 -30.82 -5.05 -4.35
CA VAL A 375 -29.72 -4.25 -4.93
C VAL A 375 -29.58 -4.53 -6.41
N GLY A 376 -29.76 -3.50 -7.24
CA GLY A 376 -29.50 -3.53 -8.67
C GLY A 376 -28.01 -3.59 -8.99
N GLN A 377 -27.67 -4.32 -10.03
CA GLN A 377 -26.32 -4.46 -10.58
C GLN A 377 -26.32 -4.21 -12.09
N VAL A 378 -25.14 -4.00 -12.66
CA VAL A 378 -24.95 -3.86 -14.10
C VAL A 378 -25.06 -5.24 -14.75
N ALA A 379 -25.93 -5.43 -15.73
CA ALA A 379 -26.26 -6.75 -16.30
C ALA A 379 -25.04 -7.46 -16.93
N ASP A 380 -24.09 -6.71 -17.48
CA ASP A 380 -22.86 -7.25 -18.11
C ASP A 380 -21.64 -7.20 -17.17
N ASP A 381 -21.84 -7.02 -15.86
CA ASP A 381 -20.75 -7.02 -14.88
C ASP A 381 -20.10 -8.42 -14.79
N ALA A 382 -18.77 -8.42 -14.67
CA ALA A 382 -18.01 -9.64 -14.51
C ALA A 382 -18.40 -10.41 -13.24
N SER A 383 -18.77 -9.70 -12.17
CA SER A 383 -19.23 -10.30 -10.91
C SER A 383 -20.56 -11.04 -11.06
N ILE A 384 -21.45 -10.65 -11.99
CA ILE A 384 -22.64 -11.42 -12.33
C ILE A 384 -22.24 -12.64 -13.16
N ARG A 385 -21.56 -12.43 -14.31
CA ARG A 385 -21.20 -13.53 -15.21
C ARG A 385 -20.40 -14.66 -14.55
N LEU A 386 -19.50 -14.30 -13.64
CA LEU A 386 -18.57 -15.25 -13.00
C LEU A 386 -19.01 -15.63 -11.58
N GLY A 387 -19.83 -14.83 -10.95
CA GLY A 387 -20.25 -14.98 -9.55
C GLY A 387 -21.68 -15.47 -9.36
N THR A 388 -22.42 -15.80 -10.42
CA THR A 388 -23.80 -16.30 -10.30
C THR A 388 -23.96 -17.67 -10.98
N ARG A 389 -24.94 -18.44 -10.50
CA ARG A 389 -25.37 -19.71 -11.09
C ARG A 389 -26.89 -19.83 -10.93
N GLY A 390 -27.61 -20.01 -12.01
CA GLY A 390 -29.07 -20.10 -11.99
C GLY A 390 -29.73 -18.73 -12.18
N ILE A 391 -29.84 -17.91 -11.13
CA ILE A 391 -30.35 -16.54 -11.26
C ILE A 391 -29.20 -15.62 -11.64
N ASP A 392 -29.25 -15.06 -12.83
CA ASP A 392 -28.21 -14.21 -13.43
C ASP A 392 -28.70 -12.82 -13.86
N ASN A 393 -29.99 -12.51 -13.60
CA ASN A 393 -30.59 -11.25 -13.96
C ASN A 393 -31.46 -10.67 -12.84
N LEU A 394 -31.66 -9.36 -12.85
CA LEU A 394 -32.30 -8.62 -11.78
C LEU A 394 -33.82 -8.81 -11.73
N ASP A 395 -34.48 -9.08 -12.86
CA ASP A 395 -35.90 -9.36 -12.90
C ASP A 395 -36.21 -10.70 -12.21
N ALA A 396 -35.42 -11.72 -12.50
CA ALA A 396 -35.53 -13.02 -11.82
C ALA A 396 -35.20 -12.93 -10.33
N LEU A 397 -34.21 -12.10 -9.93
CA LEU A 397 -33.93 -11.82 -8.53
C LEU A 397 -35.14 -11.21 -7.82
N LEU A 398 -35.74 -10.15 -8.38
CA LEU A 398 -36.91 -9.49 -7.79
C LEU A 398 -38.09 -10.43 -7.67
N ARG A 399 -38.38 -11.25 -8.69
CA ARG A 399 -39.42 -12.30 -8.62
C ARG A 399 -39.14 -13.28 -7.50
N ARG A 400 -37.93 -13.79 -7.41
CA ARG A 400 -37.53 -14.76 -6.38
C ARG A 400 -37.67 -14.17 -4.97
N VAL A 401 -37.30 -12.89 -4.77
CA VAL A 401 -37.47 -12.21 -3.49
C VAL A 401 -38.96 -12.01 -3.16
N ARG A 402 -39.77 -11.60 -4.13
CA ARG A 402 -41.22 -11.43 -3.92
C ARG A 402 -41.91 -12.77 -3.62
N GLU A 403 -41.54 -13.84 -4.29
CA GLU A 403 -42.05 -15.20 -4.01
C GLU A 403 -41.69 -15.68 -2.60
N ARG A 404 -40.44 -15.40 -2.17
CA ARG A 404 -39.95 -15.79 -0.84
C ARG A 404 -40.56 -14.95 0.29
N LEU A 405 -40.81 -13.68 0.02
CA LEU A 405 -41.29 -12.69 0.98
C LEU A 405 -42.52 -11.94 0.42
N PRO A 406 -43.68 -12.62 0.29
CA PRO A 406 -44.85 -12.03 -0.39
C PRO A 406 -45.39 -10.78 0.29
N ASP A 407 -45.29 -10.68 1.64
CA ASP A 407 -45.80 -9.57 2.44
C ASP A 407 -44.77 -8.48 2.74
N ALA A 408 -43.54 -8.62 2.27
CA ALA A 408 -42.48 -7.66 2.55
C ALA A 408 -42.64 -6.36 1.74
N PHE A 409 -42.25 -5.25 2.35
CA PHE A 409 -42.07 -3.98 1.64
C PHE A 409 -40.74 -3.96 0.93
N ILE A 410 -40.78 -4.18 -0.38
CA ILE A 410 -39.55 -4.30 -1.22
C ILE A 410 -39.18 -2.92 -1.78
N VAL A 411 -37.96 -2.50 -1.48
CA VAL A 411 -37.30 -1.34 -2.07
C VAL A 411 -36.28 -1.83 -3.08
N TYR A 412 -36.39 -1.42 -4.33
CA TYR A 412 -35.40 -1.72 -5.36
C TYR A 412 -34.49 -0.52 -5.61
N LYS A 413 -33.17 -0.72 -5.54
CA LYS A 413 -32.16 0.31 -5.80
C LYS A 413 -31.44 0.02 -7.11
N PRO A 414 -31.70 0.74 -8.22
CA PRO A 414 -30.96 0.62 -9.48
C PRO A 414 -29.47 1.01 -9.31
N HIS A 415 -28.60 0.38 -10.10
CA HIS A 415 -27.16 0.69 -10.09
C HIS A 415 -26.89 2.11 -10.64
N PRO A 416 -25.98 2.91 -10.05
CA PRO A 416 -25.67 4.27 -10.52
C PRO A 416 -25.23 4.37 -11.98
N ASP A 417 -24.44 3.42 -12.49
CA ASP A 417 -23.99 3.41 -13.88
C ASP A 417 -25.14 3.07 -14.86
N VAL A 418 -26.16 2.35 -14.41
CA VAL A 418 -27.38 2.09 -15.19
C VAL A 418 -28.24 3.35 -15.26
N LEU A 419 -28.43 4.04 -14.13
CA LEU A 419 -29.18 5.31 -14.06
C LEU A 419 -28.53 6.42 -14.89
N SER A 420 -27.20 6.43 -14.98
CA SER A 420 -26.47 7.41 -15.78
C SER A 420 -26.44 7.08 -17.28
N GLY A 421 -27.05 5.97 -17.72
CA GLY A 421 -27.01 5.50 -19.11
C GLY A 421 -25.66 4.97 -19.58
N ASN A 422 -24.69 4.82 -18.68
CA ASN A 422 -23.36 4.32 -19.03
C ASN A 422 -23.33 2.79 -19.30
N ARG A 423 -24.28 2.06 -18.71
CA ARG A 423 -24.35 0.60 -18.78
C ARG A 423 -25.80 0.10 -18.83
N ASN A 424 -26.00 -1.15 -19.30
CA ASN A 424 -27.30 -1.80 -19.39
C ASN A 424 -27.72 -2.42 -18.04
N GLY A 425 -29.03 -2.57 -17.81
CA GLY A 425 -29.57 -3.20 -16.61
C GLY A 425 -30.84 -2.56 -16.06
N LEU A 426 -31.49 -1.67 -16.81
CA LEU A 426 -32.83 -1.17 -16.46
C LEU A 426 -33.85 -2.31 -16.61
N ILE A 427 -34.66 -2.49 -15.56
CA ILE A 427 -35.76 -3.47 -15.53
C ILE A 427 -37.06 -2.76 -15.14
N ASN A 428 -38.20 -3.33 -15.49
CA ASN A 428 -39.49 -2.85 -15.03
C ASN A 428 -39.79 -3.37 -13.61
N ALA A 429 -39.11 -2.79 -12.62
CA ALA A 429 -39.21 -3.21 -11.22
C ALA A 429 -40.53 -2.81 -10.55
N ALA A 430 -41.30 -1.87 -11.12
CA ALA A 430 -42.48 -1.28 -10.48
C ALA A 430 -43.62 -2.29 -10.20
N GLN A 431 -43.65 -3.42 -10.88
CA GLN A 431 -44.64 -4.47 -10.65
C GLN A 431 -44.26 -5.42 -9.49
N LEU A 432 -42.98 -5.48 -9.12
CA LEU A 432 -42.46 -6.43 -8.13
C LEU A 432 -41.97 -5.75 -6.85
N ALA A 433 -41.49 -4.51 -6.96
CA ALA A 433 -41.05 -3.70 -5.84
C ALA A 433 -42.12 -2.68 -5.45
N ASN A 434 -42.23 -2.40 -4.16
CA ASN A 434 -43.13 -1.34 -3.64
C ASN A 434 -42.56 0.05 -3.93
N ILE A 435 -41.26 0.18 -3.94
CA ILE A 435 -40.52 1.42 -4.26
C ILE A 435 -39.35 1.12 -5.18
N VAL A 436 -39.15 1.98 -6.17
CA VAL A 436 -37.91 2.05 -6.95
C VAL A 436 -37.18 3.33 -6.54
N ASP A 437 -36.16 3.21 -5.69
CA ASP A 437 -35.42 4.35 -5.18
C ASP A 437 -34.16 4.60 -6.00
N SER A 438 -34.25 5.55 -6.93
CA SER A 438 -33.13 6.01 -7.76
C SER A 438 -32.29 7.12 -7.11
N GLU A 439 -32.79 7.76 -6.05
CA GLU A 439 -32.23 9.01 -5.52
C GLU A 439 -31.38 8.85 -4.27
N SER A 440 -31.77 8.01 -3.35
CA SER A 440 -31.07 7.81 -2.08
C SER A 440 -29.69 7.17 -2.28
N ASP A 441 -28.78 7.37 -1.35
CA ASP A 441 -27.52 6.63 -1.35
C ASP A 441 -27.69 5.21 -0.78
N MET A 442 -26.76 4.33 -1.16
CA MET A 442 -26.81 2.92 -0.78
C MET A 442 -26.78 2.71 0.74
N ILE A 443 -25.96 3.47 1.46
CA ILE A 443 -25.79 3.28 2.91
C ILE A 443 -27.04 3.73 3.65
N SER A 444 -27.61 4.87 3.27
CA SER A 444 -28.86 5.34 3.88
C SER A 444 -30.01 4.35 3.64
N LEU A 445 -30.03 3.67 2.48
CA LEU A 445 -31.00 2.60 2.23
C LEU A 445 -30.72 1.37 3.09
N ILE A 446 -29.47 0.90 3.18
CA ILE A 446 -29.10 -0.22 4.04
C ILE A 446 -29.47 0.07 5.51
N GLU A 447 -29.26 1.29 5.98
CA GLU A 447 -29.62 1.69 7.34
C GLU A 447 -31.14 1.67 7.58
N ALA A 448 -31.94 1.99 6.55
CA ALA A 448 -33.40 2.10 6.62
C ALA A 448 -34.16 0.76 6.45
N VAL A 449 -33.49 -0.33 6.12
CA VAL A 449 -34.12 -1.64 5.87
C VAL A 449 -33.72 -2.68 6.91
N ASP A 450 -34.46 -3.79 6.98
CA ASP A 450 -34.19 -4.92 7.88
C ASP A 450 -33.24 -5.93 7.25
N GLU A 451 -33.33 -6.10 5.91
CA GLU A 451 -32.61 -7.14 5.19
C GLU A 451 -32.23 -6.68 3.79
N VAL A 452 -31.10 -7.19 3.30
CA VAL A 452 -30.57 -6.87 1.96
C VAL A 452 -30.46 -8.13 1.12
N HIS A 453 -31.04 -8.09 -0.09
CA HIS A 453 -31.02 -9.17 -1.08
C HIS A 453 -30.20 -8.77 -2.30
N THR A 454 -29.29 -9.62 -2.72
CA THR A 454 -28.39 -9.32 -3.84
C THR A 454 -27.95 -10.56 -4.59
N LEU A 455 -27.57 -10.41 -5.86
CA LEU A 455 -26.83 -11.45 -6.58
C LEU A 455 -25.39 -11.57 -6.07
N SER A 456 -24.57 -10.58 -6.36
CA SER A 456 -23.13 -10.58 -6.01
C SER A 456 -22.59 -9.19 -5.68
N SER A 457 -23.47 -8.23 -5.38
CA SER A 457 -23.07 -6.84 -5.13
C SER A 457 -22.25 -6.68 -3.85
N LEU A 458 -21.28 -5.78 -3.90
CA LEU A 458 -20.53 -5.34 -2.71
C LEU A 458 -21.42 -4.70 -1.63
N ALA A 459 -22.60 -4.19 -2.01
CA ALA A 459 -23.59 -3.66 -1.05
C ALA A 459 -24.02 -4.69 -0.01
N GLY A 460 -24.00 -6.00 -0.33
CA GLY A 460 -24.21 -7.05 0.66
C GLY A 460 -23.10 -7.08 1.72
N PHE A 461 -21.85 -6.87 1.33
CA PHE A 461 -20.76 -6.72 2.31
C PHE A 461 -20.92 -5.45 3.15
N ASP A 462 -21.29 -4.32 2.53
CA ASP A 462 -21.59 -3.07 3.24
C ASP A 462 -22.72 -3.24 4.28
N ALA A 463 -23.72 -4.10 3.96
CA ALA A 463 -24.81 -4.45 4.87
C ALA A 463 -24.33 -5.34 6.03
N LEU A 464 -23.52 -6.37 5.76
CA LEU A 464 -22.92 -7.21 6.80
C LEU A 464 -22.09 -6.38 7.79
N LEU A 465 -21.28 -5.42 7.30
CA LEU A 465 -20.49 -4.53 8.15
C LEU A 465 -21.38 -3.76 9.15
N ARG A 466 -22.65 -3.50 8.80
CA ARG A 466 -23.67 -2.78 9.60
C ARG A 466 -24.59 -3.71 10.39
N GLY A 467 -24.28 -4.99 10.42
CA GLY A 467 -25.05 -5.99 11.17
C GLY A 467 -26.43 -6.30 10.58
N LYS A 468 -26.67 -5.99 9.28
CA LYS A 468 -27.91 -6.35 8.60
C LYS A 468 -27.90 -7.80 8.14
N ASN A 469 -29.07 -8.42 8.10
CA ASN A 469 -29.24 -9.71 7.45
C ASN A 469 -29.05 -9.58 5.94
N VAL A 470 -28.32 -10.51 5.34
CA VAL A 470 -28.01 -10.50 3.91
C VAL A 470 -28.35 -11.84 3.29
N SER A 471 -29.22 -11.82 2.27
CA SER A 471 -29.52 -12.99 1.44
C SER A 471 -28.81 -12.87 0.10
N THR A 472 -28.06 -13.92 -0.31
CA THR A 472 -27.36 -13.97 -1.59
C THR A 472 -27.97 -14.98 -2.54
N TYR A 473 -28.12 -14.59 -3.80
CA TYR A 473 -28.60 -15.43 -4.90
C TYR A 473 -27.51 -15.75 -5.93
N GLY A 474 -26.31 -15.27 -5.66
CA GLY A 474 -25.06 -15.60 -6.31
C GLY A 474 -24.02 -16.05 -5.29
N LEU A 475 -22.76 -16.04 -5.68
CA LEU A 475 -21.63 -16.53 -4.87
C LEU A 475 -20.58 -15.42 -4.64
N PRO A 476 -20.96 -14.23 -4.11
CA PRO A 476 -19.98 -13.20 -3.82
C PRO A 476 -18.93 -13.70 -2.82
N PHE A 477 -17.83 -12.97 -2.67
CA PHE A 477 -16.70 -13.41 -1.83
C PHE A 477 -17.08 -13.60 -0.35
N TYR A 478 -18.14 -12.96 0.11
CA TYR A 478 -18.63 -13.02 1.50
C TYR A 478 -19.71 -14.08 1.74
N ALA A 479 -20.23 -14.74 0.68
CA ALA A 479 -21.20 -15.85 0.78
C ALA A 479 -20.51 -17.19 1.08
N GLY A 480 -21.22 -18.12 1.68
CA GLY A 480 -20.76 -19.49 1.96
C GLY A 480 -19.84 -19.62 3.18
N TRP A 481 -19.78 -18.61 4.05
CA TRP A 481 -18.97 -18.63 5.28
C TRP A 481 -19.81 -18.65 6.56
N GLY A 482 -21.14 -18.86 6.45
CA GLY A 482 -22.06 -18.86 7.58
C GLY A 482 -22.49 -17.45 8.07
N LEU A 483 -22.22 -16.40 7.28
CA LEU A 483 -22.56 -15.00 7.60
C LEU A 483 -23.78 -14.49 6.81
N THR A 484 -24.19 -15.21 5.80
CA THR A 484 -25.26 -14.88 4.85
C THR A 484 -26.27 -16.02 4.75
N ASP A 485 -27.48 -15.67 4.32
CA ASP A 485 -28.51 -16.64 3.94
C ASP A 485 -28.39 -16.87 2.43
N ASP A 486 -27.77 -17.98 2.07
CA ASP A 486 -27.33 -18.27 0.69
C ASP A 486 -28.34 -19.16 -0.03
N ASP A 487 -28.91 -18.71 -1.17
CA ASP A 487 -29.81 -19.51 -2.04
C ASP A 487 -29.05 -20.65 -2.78
N LEU A 488 -27.72 -20.50 -2.90
CA LEU A 488 -26.85 -21.48 -3.53
C LEU A 488 -25.95 -22.18 -2.50
N ALA A 489 -25.64 -23.44 -2.76
CA ALA A 489 -24.68 -24.17 -1.96
C ALA A 489 -23.30 -23.47 -1.97
N PRO A 490 -22.58 -23.48 -0.84
CA PRO A 490 -21.26 -22.89 -0.75
C PRO A 490 -20.28 -23.53 -1.75
N LEU A 491 -19.30 -22.76 -2.18
CA LEU A 491 -18.26 -23.27 -3.07
C LEU A 491 -17.38 -24.29 -2.33
N PRO A 492 -16.90 -25.37 -3.02
CA PRO A 492 -16.11 -26.44 -2.39
C PRO A 492 -14.86 -25.96 -1.64
N TRP A 493 -14.37 -24.79 -1.97
CA TRP A 493 -13.20 -24.17 -1.33
C TRP A 493 -13.57 -23.06 -0.33
N ARG A 494 -14.80 -23.06 0.21
CA ARG A 494 -15.25 -22.23 1.33
C ARG A 494 -15.67 -23.17 2.46
N GLU A 495 -14.66 -23.66 3.19
CA GLU A 495 -14.80 -24.85 4.05
C GLU A 495 -15.04 -24.52 5.53
N ARG A 496 -14.78 -23.28 5.94
CA ARG A 496 -14.87 -22.89 7.35
C ARG A 496 -15.97 -21.85 7.59
N THR A 497 -16.54 -21.88 8.79
CA THR A 497 -17.38 -20.79 9.27
C THR A 497 -16.51 -19.65 9.78
N LEU A 498 -16.81 -18.43 9.40
CA LEU A 498 -16.11 -17.22 9.82
C LEU A 498 -16.95 -16.38 10.77
N SER A 499 -16.28 -15.67 11.68
CA SER A 499 -16.89 -14.49 12.28
C SER A 499 -16.82 -13.30 11.30
N LEU A 500 -17.68 -12.28 11.52
CA LEU A 500 -17.64 -11.06 10.71
C LEU A 500 -16.26 -10.39 10.77
N ASP A 501 -15.62 -10.37 11.94
CA ASP A 501 -14.31 -9.72 12.09
C ASP A 501 -13.18 -10.55 11.43
N MET A 502 -13.31 -11.88 11.31
CA MET A 502 -12.40 -12.70 10.48
C MET A 502 -12.57 -12.36 9.00
N LEU A 503 -13.80 -12.22 8.52
CA LEU A 503 -14.06 -11.80 7.14
C LEU A 503 -13.48 -10.40 6.87
N VAL A 504 -13.67 -9.46 7.78
CA VAL A 504 -13.12 -8.09 7.69
C VAL A 504 -11.58 -8.11 7.71
N ALA A 505 -10.97 -8.88 8.61
CA ALA A 505 -9.51 -9.00 8.67
C ALA A 505 -8.93 -9.54 7.35
N GLY A 506 -9.49 -10.62 6.84
CA GLY A 506 -9.07 -11.18 5.55
C GLY A 506 -9.27 -10.21 4.38
N THR A 507 -10.47 -9.64 4.30
CA THR A 507 -10.88 -8.82 3.15
C THR A 507 -10.29 -7.42 3.15
N LEU A 508 -10.13 -6.77 4.31
CA LEU A 508 -9.71 -5.37 4.38
C LEU A 508 -8.29 -5.18 4.94
N LEU A 509 -7.80 -6.05 5.84
CA LEU A 509 -6.45 -5.89 6.38
C LEU A 509 -5.38 -6.63 5.56
N ARG A 510 -5.66 -7.87 5.13
CA ARG A 510 -4.64 -8.74 4.53
C ARG A 510 -4.64 -8.78 3.01
N TYR A 511 -5.80 -8.81 2.37
CA TYR A 511 -5.88 -9.07 0.93
C TYR A 511 -5.53 -7.85 0.07
N PRO A 512 -6.12 -6.64 0.26
CA PRO A 512 -5.81 -5.47 -0.54
C PRO A 512 -4.45 -4.85 -0.20
N LEU A 513 -3.96 -4.08 -1.15
CA LEU A 513 -2.95 -3.06 -0.94
C LEU A 513 -3.61 -1.68 -0.95
N TYR A 514 -3.12 -0.79 -0.12
CA TYR A 514 -3.58 0.59 -0.02
C TYR A 514 -2.48 1.55 -0.43
N TRP A 515 -2.82 2.57 -1.22
CA TRP A 515 -1.86 3.52 -1.76
C TRP A 515 -2.26 4.96 -1.49
N ASP A 516 -1.35 5.71 -0.91
CA ASP A 516 -1.47 7.14 -0.73
C ASP A 516 -0.93 7.89 -1.95
N TRP A 517 -1.83 8.55 -2.67
CA TRP A 517 -1.47 9.29 -3.88
C TRP A 517 -0.74 10.60 -3.62
N GLN A 518 -0.84 11.16 -2.43
CA GLN A 518 -0.16 12.39 -2.04
C GLN A 518 1.28 12.09 -1.64
N LEU A 519 1.47 11.11 -0.79
CA LEU A 519 2.77 10.71 -0.27
C LEU A 519 3.54 9.76 -1.21
N GLN A 520 2.84 9.10 -2.16
CA GLN A 520 3.40 8.08 -3.05
C GLN A 520 3.99 6.89 -2.26
N LEU A 521 3.28 6.46 -1.23
CA LEU A 521 3.63 5.36 -0.33
C LEU A 521 2.47 4.40 -0.17
N PHE A 522 2.76 3.15 0.16
CA PHE A 522 1.75 2.24 0.68
C PHE A 522 1.29 2.72 2.05
N THR A 523 0.02 2.49 2.35
CA THR A 523 -0.61 2.96 3.59
C THR A 523 -1.55 1.90 4.16
N THR A 524 -2.26 2.23 5.22
CA THR A 524 -3.19 1.35 5.91
C THR A 524 -4.64 1.60 5.46
N PRO A 525 -5.55 0.64 5.64
CA PRO A 525 -6.98 0.88 5.41
C PRO A 525 -7.54 1.97 6.31
N GLU A 526 -7.04 2.10 7.54
CA GLU A 526 -7.44 3.15 8.48
C GLU A 526 -7.15 4.56 7.93
N ALA A 527 -5.98 4.76 7.37
CA ALA A 527 -5.61 6.03 6.73
C ALA A 527 -6.51 6.33 5.53
N VAL A 528 -6.79 5.32 4.70
CA VAL A 528 -7.70 5.49 3.54
C VAL A 528 -9.12 5.81 3.99
N VAL A 529 -9.63 5.19 5.05
CA VAL A 529 -10.93 5.53 5.65
C VAL A 529 -10.93 6.99 6.11
N GLY A 530 -9.90 7.44 6.83
CA GLY A 530 -9.75 8.85 7.23
C GLY A 530 -9.78 9.80 6.05
N GLN A 531 -9.00 9.53 5.00
CA GLN A 531 -8.92 10.34 3.78
C GLN A 531 -10.22 10.40 2.97
N LEU A 532 -11.10 9.41 3.11
CA LEU A 532 -12.36 9.32 2.37
C LEU A 532 -13.57 9.80 3.18
N SER A 533 -13.44 10.00 4.49
CA SER A 533 -14.54 10.33 5.40
C SER A 533 -15.27 11.60 4.98
N GLU A 534 -14.57 12.68 4.62
CA GLU A 534 -15.18 13.91 4.14
C GLU A 534 -15.99 13.69 2.85
N ALA A 535 -15.43 12.91 1.92
CA ALA A 535 -16.10 12.60 0.65
C ALA A 535 -17.36 11.74 0.86
N ALA A 536 -17.34 10.83 1.81
CA ALA A 536 -18.47 9.97 2.17
C ALA A 536 -19.60 10.77 2.83
N ALA A 537 -19.26 11.73 3.70
CA ALA A 537 -20.23 12.53 4.47
C ALA A 537 -20.89 13.66 3.65
N ARG A 538 -20.32 14.08 2.53
CA ARG A 538 -20.88 15.18 1.72
C ARG A 538 -22.28 14.82 1.17
N PRO A 539 -23.11 15.82 0.79
CA PRO A 539 -24.36 15.57 0.08
C PRO A 539 -24.14 14.80 -1.23
N LEU A 540 -24.98 13.81 -1.50
CA LEU A 540 -24.92 13.02 -2.74
C LEU A 540 -25.13 13.94 -3.95
N LYS A 541 -24.15 13.98 -4.85
CA LYS A 541 -24.28 14.66 -6.13
C LYS A 541 -24.85 13.69 -7.16
N THR A 542 -25.98 14.05 -7.76
CA THR A 542 -26.56 13.26 -8.85
C THR A 542 -25.65 13.30 -10.06
N VAL A 543 -25.16 12.13 -10.45
CA VAL A 543 -24.20 11.94 -11.55
C VAL A 543 -24.76 12.46 -12.89
N ALA A 544 -26.08 12.42 -13.07
CA ALA A 544 -26.77 12.86 -14.30
C ALA A 544 -26.78 14.38 -14.50
N GLN A 545 -26.58 15.18 -13.45
CA GLN A 545 -26.71 16.66 -13.50
C GLN A 545 -25.37 17.40 -13.60
N ASP A 546 -24.22 16.68 -13.57
CA ASP A 546 -22.91 17.33 -13.61
C ASP A 546 -22.48 17.61 -15.04
N ARG A 547 -22.83 18.80 -15.56
CA ARG A 547 -22.45 19.29 -16.90
C ARG A 547 -20.92 19.40 -17.08
N LEU A 548 -20.15 19.49 -16.01
CA LEU A 548 -18.68 19.59 -16.06
C LEU A 548 -18.01 18.22 -16.10
N ARG A 549 -18.76 17.14 -15.87
CA ARG A 549 -18.24 15.76 -15.82
C ARG A 549 -17.36 15.37 -17.03
N PRO A 550 -17.75 15.64 -18.31
CA PRO A 550 -16.90 15.28 -19.45
C PRO A 550 -15.56 16.02 -19.44
N TYR A 551 -15.53 17.30 -19.03
CA TYR A 551 -14.30 18.08 -18.93
C TYR A 551 -13.40 17.56 -17.80
N VAL A 552 -13.97 17.26 -16.63
CA VAL A 552 -13.24 16.67 -15.51
C VAL A 552 -12.66 15.30 -15.91
N LYS A 553 -13.42 14.50 -16.65
CA LYS A 553 -12.97 13.19 -17.16
C LYS A 553 -11.80 13.34 -18.14
N ALA A 554 -11.88 14.30 -19.08
CA ALA A 554 -10.80 14.60 -20.02
C ALA A 554 -9.53 15.07 -19.29
N LEU A 555 -9.67 15.97 -18.30
CA LEU A 555 -8.55 16.46 -17.50
C LEU A 555 -7.89 15.30 -16.70
N ARG A 556 -8.68 14.45 -16.10
CA ARG A 556 -8.18 13.25 -15.38
C ARG A 556 -7.44 12.31 -16.32
N TRP A 557 -7.99 12.07 -17.52
CA TRP A 557 -7.33 11.25 -18.52
C TRP A 557 -5.96 11.81 -18.91
N THR A 558 -5.89 13.10 -19.26
CA THR A 558 -4.64 13.79 -19.61
C THR A 558 -3.62 13.70 -18.48
N ARG A 559 -4.03 14.01 -17.23
CA ARG A 559 -3.16 13.91 -16.05
C ARG A 559 -2.61 12.49 -15.86
N ASN A 560 -3.43 11.48 -16.06
CA ASN A 560 -3.02 10.09 -15.90
C ASN A 560 -2.05 9.65 -17.00
N VAL A 561 -2.25 10.09 -18.24
CA VAL A 561 -1.30 9.84 -19.34
C VAL A 561 0.05 10.52 -19.04
N VAL A 562 0.05 11.79 -18.61
CA VAL A 562 1.28 12.51 -18.24
C VAL A 562 2.01 11.81 -17.08
N ARG A 563 1.29 11.38 -16.04
CA ARG A 563 1.87 10.59 -14.94
C ARG A 563 2.55 9.32 -15.45
N HIS A 564 1.92 8.59 -16.37
CA HIS A 564 2.51 7.41 -16.96
C HIS A 564 3.79 7.72 -17.76
N LEU A 565 3.81 8.80 -18.53
CA LEU A 565 4.98 9.23 -19.30
C LEU A 565 6.15 9.64 -18.38
N VAL A 566 5.86 10.40 -17.32
CA VAL A 566 6.86 10.79 -16.30
C VAL A 566 7.42 9.56 -15.58
N TRP A 567 6.58 8.61 -15.23
CA TRP A 567 7.04 7.35 -14.63
C TRP A 567 7.99 6.58 -15.57
N ARG A 568 7.63 6.44 -16.84
CA ARG A 568 8.49 5.80 -17.85
C ARG A 568 9.85 6.49 -17.99
N TYR A 569 9.83 7.83 -18.01
CA TYR A 569 11.07 8.60 -18.09
C TYR A 569 11.97 8.34 -16.87
N ARG A 570 11.40 8.37 -15.67
CA ARG A 570 12.14 8.11 -14.42
C ARG A 570 12.69 6.68 -14.35
N GLN A 571 11.93 5.68 -14.79
CA GLN A 571 12.39 4.29 -14.84
C GLN A 571 13.58 4.13 -15.79
N ASN A 572 13.51 4.72 -16.99
CA ASN A 572 14.60 4.67 -17.95
C ASN A 572 15.87 5.41 -17.47
N SER A 573 15.73 6.49 -16.70
CA SER A 573 16.88 7.19 -16.13
C SER A 573 17.51 6.43 -14.97
N ALA A 574 16.72 5.78 -14.12
CA ALA A 574 17.22 4.94 -13.04
C ALA A 574 17.99 3.72 -13.55
N ASP A 575 17.53 3.10 -14.65
CA ASP A 575 18.25 2.01 -15.31
C ASP A 575 19.62 2.46 -15.86
N ARG A 576 19.75 3.71 -16.33
CA ARG A 576 21.03 4.28 -16.78
C ARG A 576 21.99 4.63 -15.64
N ASP A 577 21.47 4.98 -14.48
CA ASP A 577 22.29 5.28 -13.28
C ASP A 577 22.77 4.01 -12.57
N GLN A 578 22.17 2.86 -12.85
CA GLN A 578 22.58 1.55 -12.32
C GLN A 578 23.55 0.80 -13.23
N ALA A 579 23.60 1.11 -14.53
CA ALA A 579 24.57 0.61 -15.49
C ALA A 579 25.86 1.43 -15.44
#